data_039934da5d8d9f1f24e2265a7b98b48e
#
_entry.id   039934da5d8d9f1f24e2265a7b98b48e
#
_cell.length_a   1.000
_cell.length_b   1.000
_cell.length_c   1.000
_cell.angle_alpha   90.00
_cell.angle_beta   90.00
_cell.angle_gamma   90.00
#
_symmetry.space_group_name_H-M   'P 1'
#
loop_
_entity.id
_entity.type
_entity.pdbx_description
1 polymer ?
#
loop_
_entity_poly.entity_id
_entity_poly.type
_entity_poly.pdbx_seq_one_letter_code
_entity_poly.pdbx_strand_id
1 'polypeptide(L)'
;MCIGFTLLLAPGCNDDEGEKTGPTGDEGKEIYSLSVTPDKLEFQSTKQTVEVTVTTNGPYWEYTDNISWLEIERTETGFSATAKAYSGNETRTGTLTVYVISESGDIAARQDIPVSQASPSETPEGMVVFDDSTFKNFMLSYYDQDYDGAISPEEALRVTELYLGFDEEDEEAVPITSLKGIEYCKNLINLECDFNAITSLDLSGLDKLEYVDCSYNLIKTANLSGCISLKQLYANVNEIGALNLKECANLQLVQAYKNKLTACDVSGMSKLVYLDVSQN
;
A
#
# COMPACT_ATOMS: atom_id res chain seq x y z
N MET A 1 26.44 -14.25 -6.33
CA MET A 1 27.43 -14.83 -5.41
C MET A 1 28.23 -13.63 -4.90
N CYS A 2 27.71 -12.98 -3.86
CA CYS A 2 28.29 -11.77 -3.32
C CYS A 2 29.43 -12.13 -2.36
N ILE A 3 30.64 -11.69 -2.68
CA ILE A 3 31.80 -11.82 -1.79
C ILE A 3 31.84 -10.53 -0.96
N GLY A 4 31.36 -10.64 0.27
CA GLY A 4 31.49 -9.56 1.25
C GLY A 4 32.94 -9.49 1.75
N PHE A 5 33.60 -8.36 1.53
CA PHE A 5 34.86 -8.01 2.18
C PHE A 5 34.56 -7.17 3.42
N THR A 6 34.81 -7.75 4.56
CA THR A 6 34.77 -7.03 5.84
C THR A 6 36.13 -6.39 6.09
N LEU A 7 36.22 -5.06 6.06
CA LEU A 7 37.43 -4.34 6.38
C LEU A 7 37.45 -4.08 7.90
N LEU A 8 38.41 -4.71 8.59
CA LEU A 8 38.73 -4.43 10.01
C LEU A 8 39.60 -3.18 10.08
N LEU A 9 39.13 -2.16 10.77
CA LEU A 9 39.96 -1.00 11.20
C LEU A 9 40.67 -1.34 12.49
N ALA A 10 41.97 -1.32 12.49
CA ALA A 10 42.82 -1.32 13.71
C ALA A 10 43.27 0.10 14.05
N PRO A 11 43.38 0.47 15.37
CA PRO A 11 43.78 1.79 15.78
C PRO A 11 45.29 1.99 15.74
N GLY A 12 45.67 3.13 15.18
CA GLY A 12 47.06 3.51 15.05
C GLY A 12 47.70 4.02 16.33
N CYS A 13 49.00 3.82 16.47
CA CYS A 13 49.86 4.46 17.47
C CYS A 13 50.56 5.66 16.84
N ASN A 14 50.60 6.73 17.64
CA ASN A 14 51.51 7.86 17.49
C ASN A 14 52.97 7.40 17.70
N ASP A 15 53.88 7.96 16.96
CA ASP A 15 55.15 8.41 17.52
C ASP A 15 55.86 9.43 16.59
N ASP A 16 56.59 10.28 17.18
CA ASP A 16 57.07 11.62 16.90
C ASP A 16 58.39 11.64 16.11
N GLU A 17 58.73 12.85 15.58
CA GLU A 17 60.02 13.43 15.23
C GLU A 17 60.67 13.11 13.86
N GLY A 18 60.94 14.23 13.15
CA GLY A 18 62.02 14.27 12.16
C GLY A 18 61.83 15.22 10.97
N GLU A 19 62.01 16.52 11.22
CA GLU A 19 62.15 17.57 10.20
C GLU A 19 63.25 17.30 9.18
N LYS A 20 62.89 17.20 7.87
CA LYS A 20 63.83 17.49 6.76
C LYS A 20 63.11 18.14 5.61
N THR A 21 63.37 19.43 5.45
CA THR A 21 63.02 20.26 4.29
C THR A 21 63.72 19.81 3.01
N GLY A 22 62.91 19.51 2.01
CA GLY A 22 63.33 19.39 0.60
C GLY A 22 62.08 19.67 -0.27
N PRO A 23 62.21 20.42 -1.39
CA PRO A 23 61.05 20.70 -2.25
C PRO A 23 60.73 19.44 -3.05
N THR A 24 59.79 18.65 -2.57
CA THR A 24 59.19 17.61 -3.37
C THR A 24 58.00 18.23 -4.10
N GLY A 25 58.11 18.15 -5.43
CA GLY A 25 57.07 18.58 -6.34
C GLY A 25 55.70 17.94 -5.95
N ASP A 26 54.70 18.73 -6.06
CA ASP A 26 53.32 18.36 -6.03
C ASP A 26 53.07 17.51 -7.35
N GLU A 27 53.46 16.22 -7.29
CA GLU A 27 53.09 15.27 -8.36
C GLU A 27 51.59 15.08 -8.28
N GLY A 28 50.91 15.62 -9.26
CA GLY A 28 49.48 15.76 -9.43
C GLY A 28 48.63 14.65 -8.83
N LYS A 29 48.08 14.95 -7.64
CA LYS A 29 47.05 14.13 -7.05
C LYS A 29 45.84 14.18 -7.99
N GLU A 30 45.50 13.05 -8.63
CA GLU A 30 44.34 12.98 -9.50
C GLU A 30 43.12 13.42 -8.73
N ILE A 31 42.43 14.44 -9.23
CA ILE A 31 41.19 14.93 -8.67
C ILE A 31 40.05 14.16 -9.32
N TYR A 32 39.40 13.30 -8.57
CA TYR A 32 38.22 12.59 -9.02
C TYR A 32 36.94 13.36 -8.71
N SER A 33 36.08 13.43 -9.71
CA SER A 33 34.73 14.02 -9.58
C SER A 33 33.69 12.91 -9.36
N LEU A 34 32.65 13.22 -8.62
CA LEU A 34 31.48 12.37 -8.43
C LEU A 34 30.21 13.24 -8.45
N SER A 35 29.24 12.85 -9.25
CA SER A 35 27.90 13.45 -9.25
C SER A 35 26.88 12.32 -9.34
N VAL A 36 25.92 12.34 -8.45
CA VAL A 36 24.79 11.40 -8.41
C VAL A 36 23.49 12.16 -8.60
N THR A 37 22.65 11.68 -9.51
CA THR A 37 21.38 12.33 -9.84
C THR A 37 20.24 11.31 -9.86
N PRO A 38 19.17 11.51 -9.10
CA PRO A 38 18.91 12.63 -8.18
C PRO A 38 19.84 12.60 -6.95
N ASP A 39 20.01 13.74 -6.27
CA ASP A 39 20.86 13.90 -5.08
C ASP A 39 20.17 13.51 -3.77
N LYS A 40 18.90 13.15 -3.86
CA LYS A 40 18.07 12.54 -2.79
C LYS A 40 17.06 11.57 -3.38
N LEU A 41 16.63 10.58 -2.60
CA LEU A 41 15.60 9.63 -2.98
C LEU A 41 14.40 9.76 -2.04
N GLU A 42 13.25 10.16 -2.58
CA GLU A 42 12.00 10.31 -1.84
C GLU A 42 10.97 9.35 -2.42
N PHE A 43 10.55 8.38 -1.61
CA PHE A 43 9.56 7.38 -1.99
C PHE A 43 8.23 7.62 -1.30
N GLN A 44 7.15 7.31 -1.99
CA GLN A 44 5.84 7.18 -1.37
C GLN A 44 5.74 5.86 -0.59
N SER A 45 4.63 5.64 0.11
CA SER A 45 4.41 4.42 0.90
C SER A 45 4.32 3.13 0.08
N THR A 46 4.11 3.22 -1.22
CA THR A 46 4.01 2.08 -2.14
C THR A 46 5.36 1.57 -2.61
N LYS A 47 5.36 0.41 -3.29
CA LYS A 47 6.53 -0.07 -4.01
C LYS A 47 6.82 0.87 -5.18
N GLN A 48 7.99 1.50 -5.16
CA GLN A 48 8.39 2.48 -6.15
C GLN A 48 9.86 2.28 -6.51
N THR A 49 10.19 2.47 -7.79
CA THR A 49 11.57 2.41 -8.31
C THR A 49 11.99 3.77 -8.84
N VAL A 50 13.20 4.19 -8.48
CA VAL A 50 13.83 5.43 -8.98
C VAL A 50 15.15 5.06 -9.66
N GLU A 51 15.35 5.57 -10.87
CA GLU A 51 16.61 5.44 -11.59
C GLU A 51 17.60 6.51 -11.14
N VAL A 52 18.82 6.09 -10.83
CA VAL A 52 19.90 6.94 -10.35
C VAL A 52 21.08 6.88 -11.30
N THR A 53 21.49 8.05 -11.77
CA THR A 53 22.68 8.18 -12.64
C THR A 53 23.90 8.55 -11.81
N VAL A 54 25.00 7.86 -12.03
CA VAL A 54 26.30 8.14 -11.41
C VAL A 54 27.27 8.62 -12.50
N THR A 55 27.79 9.82 -12.33
CA THR A 55 28.76 10.42 -13.23
C THR A 55 30.08 10.62 -12.49
N THR A 56 31.15 10.07 -13.01
CA THR A 56 32.49 10.19 -12.44
C THR A 56 33.57 10.12 -13.52
N ASN A 57 34.72 10.74 -13.28
CA ASN A 57 35.95 10.53 -14.05
C ASN A 57 36.89 9.49 -13.42
N GLY A 58 36.49 8.89 -12.29
CA GLY A 58 37.27 7.85 -11.62
C GLY A 58 37.07 6.47 -12.24
N PRO A 59 38.03 5.54 -11.99
CA PRO A 59 38.04 4.21 -12.63
C PRO A 59 36.92 3.30 -12.14
N TYR A 60 36.52 3.44 -10.87
CA TYR A 60 35.50 2.61 -10.24
C TYR A 60 34.66 3.43 -9.28
N TRP A 61 33.37 3.11 -9.21
CA TRP A 61 32.50 3.59 -8.14
C TRP A 61 31.76 2.43 -7.47
N GLU A 62 31.48 2.59 -6.19
CA GLU A 62 30.76 1.65 -5.36
C GLU A 62 29.73 2.37 -4.52
N TYR A 63 28.85 1.62 -3.86
CA TYR A 63 27.89 2.17 -2.91
C TYR A 63 27.83 1.32 -1.64
N THR A 64 27.43 1.97 -0.54
CA THR A 64 27.02 1.31 0.70
C THR A 64 25.72 1.90 1.16
N ASP A 65 24.85 1.06 1.72
CA ASP A 65 23.60 1.47 2.33
C ASP A 65 23.41 0.76 3.68
N ASN A 66 22.55 1.34 4.50
CA ASN A 66 22.07 0.75 5.75
C ASN A 66 20.54 0.56 5.72
N ILE A 67 19.95 0.44 4.54
CA ILE A 67 18.52 0.56 4.30
C ILE A 67 17.97 -0.81 3.91
N SER A 68 17.51 -1.59 4.90
CA SER A 68 17.01 -2.97 4.69
C SER A 68 15.75 -3.07 3.83
N TRP A 69 15.06 -1.96 3.61
CA TRP A 69 13.83 -1.87 2.82
C TRP A 69 14.03 -1.36 1.39
N LEU A 70 15.28 -1.03 1.01
CA LEU A 70 15.67 -0.59 -0.31
C LEU A 70 16.40 -1.73 -1.03
N GLU A 71 16.01 -2.02 -2.26
CA GLU A 71 16.69 -2.95 -3.16
C GLU A 71 17.41 -2.12 -4.22
N ILE A 72 18.70 -2.41 -4.43
CA ILE A 72 19.54 -1.67 -5.38
C ILE A 72 20.07 -2.63 -6.43
N GLU A 73 19.82 -2.31 -7.70
CA GLU A 73 20.32 -3.05 -8.85
C GLU A 73 21.18 -2.14 -9.72
N ARG A 74 22.39 -2.59 -10.07
CA ARG A 74 23.29 -1.82 -10.96
C ARG A 74 22.75 -1.78 -12.38
N THR A 75 22.88 -0.61 -13.01
CA THR A 75 22.57 -0.37 -14.41
C THR A 75 23.84 0.05 -15.16
N GLU A 76 23.76 0.28 -16.46
CA GLU A 76 24.90 0.73 -17.27
C GLU A 76 25.40 2.13 -16.87
N THR A 77 24.52 2.99 -16.41
CA THR A 77 24.80 4.41 -16.10
C THR A 77 24.71 4.75 -14.61
N GLY A 78 24.43 3.75 -13.76
CA GLY A 78 24.23 4.01 -12.34
C GLY A 78 23.58 2.80 -11.64
N PHE A 79 22.41 3.00 -11.08
CA PHE A 79 21.63 1.95 -10.42
C PHE A 79 20.14 2.32 -10.36
N SER A 80 19.29 1.30 -10.27
CA SER A 80 17.89 1.48 -9.86
C SER A 80 17.75 1.23 -8.36
N ALA A 81 16.97 2.07 -7.69
CA ALA A 81 16.66 1.95 -6.28
C ALA A 81 15.17 1.67 -6.11
N THR A 82 14.81 0.51 -5.59
CA THR A 82 13.42 0.09 -5.39
C THR A 82 13.10 0.04 -3.91
N ALA A 83 12.18 0.90 -3.46
CA ALA A 83 11.63 0.84 -2.11
C ALA A 83 10.46 -0.16 -2.08
N LYS A 84 10.44 -1.04 -1.06
CA LYS A 84 9.31 -1.94 -0.80
C LYS A 84 8.14 -1.16 -0.23
N ALA A 85 6.91 -1.65 -0.45
CA ALA A 85 5.71 -1.07 0.16
C ALA A 85 5.88 -0.94 1.68
N TYR A 86 5.34 0.14 2.24
CA TYR A 86 5.49 0.50 3.65
C TYR A 86 4.15 0.88 4.27
N SER A 87 3.82 0.25 5.38
CA SER A 87 2.57 0.46 6.12
C SER A 87 2.77 1.07 7.52
N GLY A 88 3.97 1.54 7.84
CA GLY A 88 4.26 2.16 9.13
C GLY A 88 3.68 3.57 9.26
N ASN A 89 3.53 4.03 10.50
CA ASN A 89 2.86 5.30 10.84
C ASN A 89 3.76 6.54 10.77
N GLU A 90 5.07 6.37 10.54
CA GLU A 90 6.04 7.47 10.50
C GLU A 90 6.91 7.34 9.25
N THR A 91 7.34 8.46 8.70
CA THR A 91 8.32 8.47 7.60
C THR A 91 9.60 7.77 8.04
N ARG A 92 10.06 6.79 7.26
CA ARG A 92 11.35 6.14 7.50
C ARG A 92 12.44 6.74 6.64
N THR A 93 13.65 6.79 7.17
CA THR A 93 14.79 7.42 6.50
C THR A 93 16.03 6.52 6.53
N GLY A 94 16.96 6.80 5.63
CA GLY A 94 18.27 6.15 5.57
C GLY A 94 19.24 6.99 4.78
N THR A 95 20.45 6.48 4.60
CA THR A 95 21.49 7.11 3.79
C THR A 95 22.13 6.07 2.88
N LEU A 96 22.15 6.37 1.60
CA LEU A 96 22.92 5.66 0.60
C LEU A 96 24.18 6.47 0.31
N THR A 97 25.34 5.85 0.41
CA THR A 97 26.62 6.51 0.10
C THR A 97 27.19 5.95 -1.18
N VAL A 98 27.46 6.81 -2.16
CA VAL A 98 28.21 6.47 -3.37
C VAL A 98 29.61 7.03 -3.24
N TYR A 99 30.62 6.28 -3.63
CA TYR A 99 32.02 6.67 -3.55
C TYR A 99 32.84 6.20 -4.75
N VAL A 100 33.86 6.95 -5.07
CA VAL A 100 34.82 6.63 -6.12
C VAL A 100 36.05 6.03 -5.48
N ILE A 101 36.53 4.92 -6.02
CA ILE A 101 37.76 4.26 -5.62
C ILE A 101 38.85 4.64 -6.64
N SER A 102 39.97 5.16 -6.16
CA SER A 102 41.14 5.46 -6.98
C SER A 102 41.85 4.18 -7.47
N GLU A 103 42.79 4.31 -8.35
CA GLU A 103 43.65 3.18 -8.80
C GLU A 103 44.45 2.56 -7.65
N SER A 104 44.78 3.35 -6.61
CA SER A 104 45.43 2.86 -5.39
C SER A 104 44.53 2.10 -4.44
N GLY A 105 43.20 2.11 -4.67
CA GLY A 105 42.20 1.45 -3.82
C GLY A 105 41.66 2.34 -2.70
N ASP A 106 42.03 3.64 -2.68
CA ASP A 106 41.53 4.58 -1.68
C ASP A 106 40.22 5.26 -2.10
N ILE A 107 39.41 5.68 -1.14
CA ILE A 107 38.21 6.49 -1.42
C ILE A 107 38.65 7.89 -1.84
N ALA A 108 38.41 8.25 -3.08
CA ALA A 108 38.88 9.50 -3.69
C ALA A 108 37.77 10.57 -3.75
N ALA A 109 36.49 10.18 -3.85
CA ALA A 109 35.34 11.05 -3.78
C ALA A 109 34.17 10.33 -3.11
N ARG A 110 33.26 11.06 -2.49
CA ARG A 110 32.11 10.50 -1.79
C ARG A 110 30.92 11.46 -1.88
N GLN A 111 29.72 10.88 -2.05
CA GLN A 111 28.46 11.60 -1.98
C GLN A 111 27.45 10.79 -1.16
N ASP A 112 26.91 11.40 -0.11
CA ASP A 112 25.82 10.83 0.68
C ASP A 112 24.49 11.29 0.07
N ILE A 113 23.59 10.33 -0.13
CA ILE A 113 22.26 10.52 -0.73
C ILE A 113 21.24 10.24 0.37
N PRO A 114 20.54 11.24 0.88
CA PRO A 114 19.43 11.03 1.80
C PRO A 114 18.32 10.21 1.11
N VAL A 115 17.82 9.24 1.83
CA VAL A 115 16.70 8.38 1.37
C VAL A 115 15.58 8.50 2.37
N SER A 116 14.36 8.74 1.91
CA SER A 116 13.17 8.75 2.74
C SER A 116 12.04 7.99 2.07
N GLN A 117 11.19 7.38 2.88
CA GLN A 117 9.91 6.85 2.44
C GLN A 117 8.80 7.32 3.36
N ALA A 118 7.82 8.00 2.76
CA ALA A 118 6.68 8.52 3.49
C ALA A 118 5.85 7.39 4.12
N SER A 119 5.26 7.68 5.28
CA SER A 119 4.18 6.84 5.82
C SER A 119 2.93 6.97 4.94
N PRO A 120 2.02 6.00 4.95
CA PRO A 120 0.74 6.09 4.22
C PRO A 120 -0.24 7.13 4.81
N SER A 121 0.24 8.18 5.46
CA SER A 121 -0.52 8.95 6.43
C SER A 121 -1.48 10.01 5.91
N GLU A 122 -1.56 10.29 4.62
CA GLU A 122 -2.66 11.13 4.10
C GLU A 122 -3.03 10.66 2.68
N THR A 123 -4.30 10.30 2.52
CA THR A 123 -4.88 10.11 1.18
C THR A 123 -4.79 11.44 0.45
N PRO A 124 -4.16 11.54 -0.73
CA PRO A 124 -4.09 12.79 -1.48
C PRO A 124 -5.48 13.38 -1.72
N GLU A 125 -5.56 14.69 -1.84
CA GLU A 125 -6.83 15.38 -2.07
C GLU A 125 -7.51 14.82 -3.33
N GLY A 126 -8.80 14.46 -3.19
CA GLY A 126 -9.59 13.90 -4.28
C GLY A 126 -9.53 12.37 -4.43
N MET A 127 -8.68 11.69 -3.67
CA MET A 127 -8.62 10.23 -3.68
C MET A 127 -9.64 9.60 -2.72
N VAL A 128 -9.90 8.30 -2.90
CA VAL A 128 -10.82 7.54 -2.05
C VAL A 128 -10.23 7.34 -0.66
N VAL A 129 -11.01 7.68 0.37
CA VAL A 129 -10.61 7.53 1.77
C VAL A 129 -11.16 6.22 2.33
N PHE A 130 -10.28 5.40 2.85
CA PHE A 130 -10.60 4.15 3.53
C PHE A 130 -10.36 4.29 5.05
N ASP A 131 -11.29 3.78 5.86
CA ASP A 131 -11.12 3.74 7.33
C ASP A 131 -10.48 2.42 7.80
N ASP A 132 -10.49 1.39 6.94
CA ASP A 132 -9.96 0.06 7.23
C ASP A 132 -8.70 -0.23 6.39
N SER A 133 -7.61 -0.63 7.06
CA SER A 133 -6.33 -0.87 6.39
C SER A 133 -6.32 -2.15 5.56
N THR A 134 -7.06 -3.18 5.97
CA THR A 134 -7.16 -4.44 5.23
C THR A 134 -7.90 -4.22 3.92
N PHE A 135 -9.05 -3.52 3.97
CA PHE A 135 -9.79 -3.15 2.77
C PHE A 135 -8.99 -2.22 1.86
N LYS A 136 -8.32 -1.19 2.43
CA LYS A 136 -7.42 -0.31 1.67
C LYS A 136 -6.34 -1.09 0.94
N ASN A 137 -5.64 -1.99 1.66
CA ASN A 137 -4.55 -2.77 1.07
C ASN A 137 -5.05 -3.71 -0.05
N PHE A 138 -6.23 -4.30 0.12
CA PHE A 138 -6.89 -5.06 -0.93
C PHE A 138 -7.10 -4.19 -2.18
N MET A 139 -7.71 -3.02 -2.02
CA MET A 139 -7.97 -2.10 -3.13
C MET A 139 -6.68 -1.67 -3.83
N LEU A 140 -5.65 -1.30 -3.08
CA LEU A 140 -4.34 -0.95 -3.65
C LEU A 140 -3.68 -2.11 -4.39
N SER A 141 -3.82 -3.34 -3.90
CA SER A 141 -3.20 -4.51 -4.54
C SER A 141 -3.79 -4.87 -5.90
N TYR A 142 -5.08 -4.59 -6.10
CA TYR A 142 -5.81 -5.04 -7.30
C TYR A 142 -6.24 -3.90 -8.23
N TYR A 143 -6.37 -2.67 -7.74
CA TYR A 143 -7.01 -1.58 -8.48
C TYR A 143 -6.17 -0.30 -8.59
N ASP A 144 -5.09 -0.15 -7.83
CA ASP A 144 -4.08 0.92 -8.01
C ASP A 144 -3.25 0.62 -9.27
N GLN A 145 -3.61 1.24 -10.38
CA GLN A 145 -3.02 0.92 -11.69
C GLN A 145 -1.80 1.76 -12.04
N ASP A 146 -1.73 2.96 -11.52
CA ASP A 146 -0.60 3.85 -11.71
C ASP A 146 0.45 3.73 -10.59
N TYR A 147 0.14 2.88 -9.58
CA TYR A 147 1.01 2.58 -8.44
C TYR A 147 1.39 3.81 -7.62
N ASP A 148 0.48 4.77 -7.53
CA ASP A 148 0.70 6.01 -6.76
C ASP A 148 0.39 5.82 -5.25
N GLY A 149 -0.21 4.68 -4.87
CA GLY A 149 -0.51 4.30 -3.48
C GLY A 149 -1.80 4.86 -2.93
N ALA A 150 -2.63 5.34 -3.81
CA ALA A 150 -3.98 5.77 -3.53
C ALA A 150 -4.96 5.10 -4.51
N ILE A 151 -6.23 5.22 -4.25
CA ILE A 151 -7.27 4.83 -5.21
C ILE A 151 -7.98 6.10 -5.64
N SER A 152 -7.85 6.43 -6.91
CA SER A 152 -8.62 7.51 -7.53
C SER A 152 -10.09 7.10 -7.71
N PRO A 153 -11.02 8.06 -7.83
CA PRO A 153 -12.40 7.75 -8.21
C PRO A 153 -12.51 7.01 -9.55
N GLU A 154 -11.62 7.27 -10.50
CA GLU A 154 -11.57 6.61 -11.80
C GLU A 154 -11.16 5.13 -11.67
N GLU A 155 -10.26 4.81 -10.78
CA GLU A 155 -9.86 3.42 -10.49
C GLU A 155 -10.98 2.69 -9.74
N ALA A 156 -11.62 3.34 -8.77
CA ALA A 156 -12.78 2.79 -8.08
C ALA A 156 -13.94 2.44 -9.04
N LEU A 157 -14.11 3.19 -10.14
CA LEU A 157 -15.10 2.88 -11.19
C LEU A 157 -14.80 1.59 -11.97
N ARG A 158 -13.60 1.02 -11.87
CA ARG A 158 -13.26 -0.25 -12.55
C ARG A 158 -13.63 -1.47 -11.74
N VAL A 159 -13.98 -1.26 -10.47
CA VAL A 159 -14.39 -2.32 -9.56
C VAL A 159 -15.78 -2.79 -9.93
N THR A 160 -15.88 -4.04 -10.38
CA THR A 160 -17.14 -4.69 -10.70
C THR A 160 -17.48 -5.84 -9.75
N GLU A 161 -16.47 -6.39 -9.10
CA GLU A 161 -16.61 -7.52 -8.17
C GLU A 161 -15.65 -7.33 -7.00
N LEU A 162 -16.11 -7.61 -5.79
CA LEU A 162 -15.30 -7.63 -4.57
C LEU A 162 -15.56 -8.93 -3.82
N TYR A 163 -14.52 -9.73 -3.66
CA TYR A 163 -14.50 -10.97 -2.89
C TYR A 163 -13.61 -10.75 -1.67
N LEU A 164 -14.23 -10.34 -0.58
CA LEU A 164 -13.58 -9.91 0.66
C LEU A 164 -13.91 -10.84 1.84
N GLY A 165 -14.47 -12.03 1.54
CA GLY A 165 -14.77 -13.04 2.58
C GLY A 165 -13.50 -13.38 3.36
N PHE A 166 -13.62 -13.38 4.69
CA PHE A 166 -12.50 -13.70 5.57
C PHE A 166 -12.29 -15.21 5.63
N ASP A 167 -11.02 -15.65 5.48
CA ASP A 167 -10.63 -17.04 5.62
C ASP A 167 -10.06 -17.28 7.03
N GLU A 168 -10.82 -18.01 7.86
CA GLU A 168 -10.40 -18.35 9.23
C GLU A 168 -9.20 -19.32 9.27
N GLU A 169 -8.86 -19.98 8.16
CA GLU A 169 -7.71 -20.87 8.06
C GLU A 169 -6.39 -20.09 7.82
N ASP A 170 -6.46 -18.83 7.42
CA ASP A 170 -5.30 -17.93 7.30
C ASP A 170 -5.01 -17.26 8.63
N GLU A 171 -4.05 -17.78 9.39
CA GLU A 171 -3.64 -17.24 10.69
C GLU A 171 -3.11 -15.80 10.66
N GLU A 172 -2.74 -15.27 9.49
CA GLU A 172 -2.25 -13.89 9.30
C GLU A 172 -3.36 -12.95 8.82
N ALA A 173 -4.52 -13.47 8.45
CA ALA A 173 -5.63 -12.64 7.98
C ALA A 173 -6.17 -11.74 9.09
N VAL A 174 -6.46 -10.49 8.73
CA VAL A 174 -7.08 -9.50 9.62
C VAL A 174 -8.47 -9.18 9.09
N PRO A 175 -9.53 -9.45 9.89
CA PRO A 175 -10.90 -9.18 9.45
C PRO A 175 -11.13 -7.71 9.15
N ILE A 176 -11.87 -7.43 8.08
CA ILE A 176 -12.30 -6.08 7.70
C ILE A 176 -13.35 -5.59 8.69
N THR A 177 -13.19 -4.35 9.15
CA THR A 177 -14.10 -3.70 10.12
C THR A 177 -14.97 -2.64 9.49
N SER A 178 -14.57 -2.10 8.32
CA SER A 178 -15.27 -1.04 7.60
C SER A 178 -15.05 -1.16 6.09
N LEU A 179 -16.11 -0.94 5.31
CA LEU A 179 -16.05 -0.83 3.86
C LEU A 179 -16.15 0.63 3.37
N LYS A 180 -15.87 1.62 4.23
CA LYS A 180 -15.83 3.01 3.77
C LYS A 180 -14.86 3.18 2.61
N GLY A 181 -15.27 3.89 1.57
CA GLY A 181 -14.61 3.96 0.27
C GLY A 181 -15.34 3.15 -0.81
N ILE A 182 -16.16 2.16 -0.43
CA ILE A 182 -16.93 1.36 -1.37
C ILE A 182 -17.97 2.18 -2.16
N GLU A 183 -18.40 3.31 -1.59
CA GLU A 183 -19.35 4.24 -2.22
C GLU A 183 -18.85 4.82 -3.53
N TYR A 184 -17.55 4.76 -3.81
CA TYR A 184 -16.93 5.16 -5.07
C TYR A 184 -16.96 4.06 -6.14
N CYS A 185 -17.20 2.80 -5.75
CA CYS A 185 -17.26 1.65 -6.67
C CYS A 185 -18.62 1.60 -7.40
N LYS A 186 -18.94 2.64 -8.17
CA LYS A 186 -20.27 2.80 -8.81
C LYS A 186 -20.60 1.74 -9.88
N ASN A 187 -19.63 0.95 -10.31
CA ASN A 187 -19.83 -0.14 -11.25
C ASN A 187 -19.87 -1.52 -10.56
N LEU A 188 -19.87 -1.57 -9.23
CA LEU A 188 -19.90 -2.81 -8.47
C LEU A 188 -21.20 -3.58 -8.75
N ILE A 189 -21.06 -4.87 -9.08
CA ILE A 189 -22.14 -5.81 -9.41
C ILE A 189 -22.25 -6.88 -8.31
N ASN A 190 -21.11 -7.41 -7.85
CA ASN A 190 -21.06 -8.48 -6.85
C ASN A 190 -20.22 -8.04 -5.66
N LEU A 191 -20.74 -8.21 -4.45
CA LEU A 191 -20.04 -7.99 -3.19
C LEU A 191 -20.19 -9.24 -2.31
N GLU A 192 -19.06 -9.86 -1.96
CA GLU A 192 -18.94 -10.86 -0.91
C GLU A 192 -17.99 -10.33 0.15
N CYS A 193 -18.52 -10.10 1.36
CA CYS A 193 -17.77 -9.60 2.50
C CYS A 193 -18.15 -10.30 3.80
N ASP A 194 -18.54 -11.57 3.66
CA ASP A 194 -18.93 -12.44 4.76
C ASP A 194 -17.73 -12.81 5.66
N PHE A 195 -18.05 -13.33 6.85
CA PHE A 195 -17.05 -13.74 7.86
C PHE A 195 -16.04 -12.66 8.24
N ASN A 196 -16.45 -11.39 8.31
CA ASN A 196 -15.62 -10.26 8.71
C ASN A 196 -16.10 -9.66 10.07
N ALA A 197 -15.56 -8.50 10.43
CA ALA A 197 -15.93 -7.77 11.64
C ALA A 197 -16.60 -6.41 11.34
N ILE A 198 -17.29 -6.31 10.19
CA ILE A 198 -17.93 -5.09 9.73
C ILE A 198 -19.06 -4.70 10.70
N THR A 199 -19.07 -3.45 11.15
CA THR A 199 -20.04 -2.97 12.16
C THR A 199 -21.18 -2.15 11.58
N SER A 200 -21.02 -1.56 10.41
CA SER A 200 -22.04 -0.85 9.66
C SER A 200 -21.81 -1.02 8.16
N LEU A 201 -22.88 -1.08 7.38
CA LEU A 201 -22.82 -1.27 5.94
C LEU A 201 -23.68 -0.23 5.24
N ASP A 202 -23.05 0.64 4.47
CA ASP A 202 -23.74 1.60 3.61
C ASP A 202 -23.35 1.35 2.13
N LEU A 203 -24.28 0.79 1.39
CA LEU A 203 -24.17 0.50 -0.04
C LEU A 203 -25.14 1.39 -0.85
N SER A 204 -25.66 2.45 -0.24
CA SER A 204 -26.69 3.27 -0.87
C SER A 204 -26.25 3.86 -2.20
N GLY A 205 -27.14 3.78 -3.19
CA GLY A 205 -26.90 4.32 -4.54
C GLY A 205 -25.86 3.56 -5.36
N LEU A 206 -25.50 2.31 -4.99
CA LEU A 206 -24.79 1.39 -5.86
C LEU A 206 -25.81 0.70 -6.79
N ASP A 207 -26.22 1.43 -7.80
CA ASP A 207 -27.38 1.10 -8.66
C ASP A 207 -27.18 -0.13 -9.55
N LYS A 208 -25.92 -0.55 -9.77
CA LYS A 208 -25.56 -1.74 -10.54
C LYS A 208 -25.41 -3.00 -9.70
N LEU A 209 -25.40 -2.87 -8.37
CA LEU A 209 -25.20 -3.98 -7.45
C LEU A 209 -26.34 -5.00 -7.58
N GLU A 210 -26.00 -6.25 -7.90
CA GLU A 210 -26.94 -7.34 -8.11
C GLU A 210 -26.94 -8.37 -6.98
N TYR A 211 -25.78 -8.60 -6.39
CA TYR A 211 -25.55 -9.60 -5.36
C TYR A 211 -24.77 -9.01 -4.18
N VAL A 212 -25.24 -9.32 -2.96
CA VAL A 212 -24.55 -8.98 -1.70
C VAL A 212 -24.59 -10.18 -0.77
N ASP A 213 -23.43 -10.62 -0.31
CA ASP A 213 -23.29 -11.44 0.88
C ASP A 213 -22.46 -10.69 1.93
N CYS A 214 -23.11 -10.33 3.03
CA CYS A 214 -22.50 -9.72 4.21
C CYS A 214 -22.81 -10.53 5.48
N SER A 215 -23.07 -11.82 5.32
CA SER A 215 -23.37 -12.73 6.44
C SER A 215 -22.19 -12.87 7.39
N TYR A 216 -22.45 -13.29 8.63
CA TYR A 216 -21.41 -13.53 9.64
C TYR A 216 -20.50 -12.31 9.86
N ASN A 217 -21.12 -11.18 10.21
CA ASN A 217 -20.46 -9.93 10.57
C ASN A 217 -21.03 -9.39 11.91
N LEU A 218 -20.67 -8.16 12.25
CA LEU A 218 -21.16 -7.45 13.45
C LEU A 218 -22.05 -6.24 13.07
N ILE A 219 -22.69 -6.30 11.90
CA ILE A 219 -23.44 -5.18 11.31
C ILE A 219 -24.66 -4.85 12.16
N LYS A 220 -24.77 -3.60 12.61
CA LYS A 220 -25.91 -3.09 13.36
C LYS A 220 -26.91 -2.36 12.47
N THR A 221 -26.43 -1.72 11.43
CA THR A 221 -27.26 -1.00 10.45
C THR A 221 -26.78 -1.34 9.03
N ALA A 222 -27.70 -1.67 8.14
CA ALA A 222 -27.44 -1.91 6.73
C ALA A 222 -28.35 -1.01 5.88
N ASN A 223 -27.72 -0.19 5.04
CA ASN A 223 -28.41 0.71 4.12
C ASN A 223 -28.11 0.32 2.68
N LEU A 224 -29.11 -0.21 2.00
CA LEU A 224 -29.05 -0.61 0.58
C LEU A 224 -30.01 0.22 -0.28
N SER A 225 -30.46 1.40 0.23
CA SER A 225 -31.38 2.23 -0.52
C SER A 225 -30.81 2.67 -1.86
N GLY A 226 -31.60 2.57 -2.91
CA GLY A 226 -31.14 2.91 -4.28
C GLY A 226 -30.32 1.82 -4.98
N CYS A 227 -30.12 0.64 -4.37
CA CYS A 227 -29.57 -0.53 -5.07
C CYS A 227 -30.63 -1.14 -5.99
N ILE A 228 -31.01 -0.42 -7.03
CA ILE A 228 -32.15 -0.75 -7.90
C ILE A 228 -31.98 -2.04 -8.67
N SER A 229 -30.76 -2.50 -8.91
CA SER A 229 -30.45 -3.76 -9.61
C SER A 229 -30.37 -4.96 -8.67
N LEU A 230 -30.42 -4.77 -7.33
CA LEU A 230 -30.18 -5.82 -6.37
C LEU A 230 -31.20 -6.95 -6.47
N LYS A 231 -30.72 -8.19 -6.64
CA LYS A 231 -31.50 -9.41 -6.80
C LYS A 231 -31.43 -10.32 -5.58
N GLN A 232 -30.25 -10.41 -4.95
CA GLN A 232 -30.01 -11.32 -3.84
C GLN A 232 -29.26 -10.61 -2.72
N LEU A 233 -29.77 -10.75 -1.50
CA LEU A 233 -29.15 -10.26 -0.28
C LEU A 233 -29.03 -11.39 0.73
N TYR A 234 -27.82 -11.68 1.16
CA TYR A 234 -27.48 -12.52 2.29
C TYR A 234 -26.90 -11.66 3.39
N ALA A 235 -27.57 -11.58 4.50
CA ALA A 235 -27.20 -10.75 5.66
C ALA A 235 -27.40 -11.52 6.98
N ASN A 236 -27.26 -12.84 6.93
CA ASN A 236 -27.50 -13.73 8.03
C ASN A 236 -26.46 -13.55 9.16
N VAL A 237 -26.85 -13.86 10.39
CA VAL A 237 -25.94 -13.89 11.54
C VAL A 237 -25.19 -12.57 11.68
N ASN A 238 -25.94 -11.52 11.99
CA ASN A 238 -25.45 -10.18 12.25
C ASN A 238 -26.16 -9.59 13.51
N GLU A 239 -26.00 -8.29 13.73
CA GLU A 239 -26.70 -7.55 14.78
C GLU A 239 -27.68 -6.50 14.20
N ILE A 240 -28.16 -6.70 12.97
CA ILE A 240 -28.95 -5.71 12.23
C ILE A 240 -30.26 -5.42 12.95
N GLY A 241 -30.39 -4.21 13.49
CA GLY A 241 -31.64 -3.71 14.02
C GLY A 241 -32.44 -2.88 13.01
N ALA A 242 -31.77 -2.33 12.01
CA ALA A 242 -32.38 -1.56 10.93
C ALA A 242 -31.80 -1.96 9.57
N LEU A 243 -32.65 -2.49 8.69
CA LEU A 243 -32.35 -2.89 7.31
C LEU A 243 -33.15 -1.99 6.37
N ASN A 244 -32.46 -1.14 5.61
CA ASN A 244 -33.11 -0.26 4.64
C ASN A 244 -32.97 -0.81 3.23
N LEU A 245 -34.07 -1.27 2.67
CA LEU A 245 -34.18 -1.83 1.31
C LEU A 245 -35.00 -0.92 0.36
N LYS A 246 -35.09 0.35 0.68
CA LYS A 246 -35.88 1.28 -0.15
C LYS A 246 -35.36 1.29 -1.59
N GLU A 247 -36.28 1.23 -2.54
CA GLU A 247 -35.99 1.21 -3.98
C GLU A 247 -35.33 -0.08 -4.53
N CYS A 248 -35.12 -1.12 -3.68
CA CYS A 248 -34.62 -2.43 -4.12
C CYS A 248 -35.70 -3.29 -4.76
N ALA A 249 -36.46 -2.76 -5.74
CA ALA A 249 -37.64 -3.39 -6.31
C ALA A 249 -37.35 -4.68 -7.11
N ASN A 250 -36.07 -4.97 -7.43
CA ASN A 250 -35.65 -6.15 -8.15
C ASN A 250 -35.27 -7.35 -7.25
N LEU A 251 -35.31 -7.18 -5.91
CA LEU A 251 -35.01 -8.24 -4.98
C LEU A 251 -35.88 -9.48 -5.21
N GLN A 252 -35.24 -10.62 -5.31
CA GLN A 252 -35.82 -11.94 -5.44
C GLN A 252 -35.59 -12.80 -4.20
N LEU A 253 -34.47 -12.57 -3.50
CA LEU A 253 -34.09 -13.30 -2.29
C LEU A 253 -33.55 -12.34 -1.24
N VAL A 254 -34.09 -12.47 -0.02
CA VAL A 254 -33.54 -11.80 1.18
C VAL A 254 -33.39 -12.85 2.28
N GLN A 255 -32.20 -13.05 2.76
CA GLN A 255 -31.89 -13.83 3.94
C GLN A 255 -31.27 -12.92 5.00
N ALA A 256 -31.99 -12.72 6.09
CA ALA A 256 -31.55 -11.92 7.23
C ALA A 256 -31.91 -12.61 8.55
N TYR A 257 -31.84 -13.97 8.56
CA TYR A 257 -32.09 -14.73 9.76
C TYR A 257 -31.01 -14.46 10.82
N LYS A 258 -31.40 -14.62 12.09
CA LYS A 258 -30.48 -14.46 13.23
C LYS A 258 -29.85 -13.06 13.24
N ASN A 259 -30.73 -12.07 13.39
CA ASN A 259 -30.43 -10.64 13.52
C ASN A 259 -31.24 -10.03 14.71
N LYS A 260 -31.38 -8.72 14.72
CA LYS A 260 -32.15 -7.95 15.74
C LYS A 260 -33.25 -7.11 15.07
N LEU A 261 -33.78 -7.54 13.92
CA LEU A 261 -34.79 -6.81 13.19
C LEU A 261 -36.11 -6.77 13.98
N THR A 262 -36.68 -5.60 14.15
CA THR A 262 -38.04 -5.42 14.65
C THR A 262 -39.10 -5.26 13.57
N ALA A 263 -38.66 -4.95 12.35
CA ALA A 263 -39.47 -4.87 11.13
C ALA A 263 -38.59 -5.09 9.90
N CYS A 264 -39.20 -5.56 8.82
CA CYS A 264 -38.60 -5.67 7.49
C CYS A 264 -39.63 -5.18 6.47
N ASP A 265 -39.41 -3.99 5.90
CA ASP A 265 -40.31 -3.45 4.88
C ASP A 265 -39.92 -3.99 3.50
N VAL A 266 -40.75 -4.85 2.95
CA VAL A 266 -40.64 -5.44 1.60
C VAL A 266 -41.72 -4.91 0.67
N SER A 267 -42.34 -3.79 1.01
CA SER A 267 -43.36 -3.17 0.17
C SER A 267 -42.78 -2.79 -1.20
N GLY A 268 -43.55 -3.06 -2.24
CA GLY A 268 -43.11 -2.79 -3.61
C GLY A 268 -42.15 -3.83 -4.24
N MET A 269 -41.72 -4.85 -3.50
CA MET A 269 -40.83 -5.91 -4.00
C MET A 269 -41.58 -7.03 -4.70
N SER A 270 -42.20 -6.72 -5.84
CA SER A 270 -43.05 -7.67 -6.56
C SER A 270 -42.34 -8.91 -7.13
N LYS A 271 -41.01 -8.91 -7.15
CA LYS A 271 -40.16 -10.01 -7.59
C LYS A 271 -39.65 -10.90 -6.47
N LEU A 272 -39.94 -10.56 -5.19
CA LEU A 272 -39.47 -11.31 -4.05
C LEU A 272 -40.09 -12.70 -3.99
N VAL A 273 -39.25 -13.73 -4.03
CA VAL A 273 -39.66 -15.16 -4.03
C VAL A 273 -39.28 -15.79 -2.68
N TYR A 274 -38.20 -15.34 -2.07
CA TYR A 274 -37.71 -15.89 -0.80
C TYR A 274 -37.39 -14.79 0.20
N LEU A 275 -37.97 -14.92 1.40
CA LEU A 275 -37.68 -14.04 2.54
C LEU A 275 -37.50 -14.89 3.79
N ASP A 276 -36.32 -14.81 4.40
CA ASP A 276 -36.06 -15.41 5.73
C ASP A 276 -35.58 -14.33 6.69
N VAL A 277 -36.45 -13.97 7.60
CA VAL A 277 -36.19 -13.06 8.74
C VAL A 277 -36.38 -13.79 10.08
N SER A 278 -36.24 -15.10 10.08
CA SER A 278 -36.39 -15.92 11.29
C SER A 278 -35.29 -15.61 12.31
N GLN A 279 -35.56 -15.91 13.57
CA GLN A 279 -34.63 -15.67 14.69
C GLN A 279 -34.19 -14.19 14.83
N ASN A 280 -35.13 -13.29 14.60
CA ASN A 280 -34.95 -11.86 14.87
C ASN A 280 -35.64 -11.45 16.17
#